data_63267b57dbdc1c4fde13622352b71294
#
_entry.id   63267b57dbdc1c4fde13622352b71294
#
_cell.length_a   1.000
_cell.length_b   1.000
_cell.length_c   1.000
_cell.angle_alpha   90.00
_cell.angle_beta   90.00
_cell.angle_gamma   90.00
#
_symmetry.space_group_name_H-M   'P 1'
#
loop_
_entity.id
_entity.type
_entity.pdbx_description
1 polymer ?
#
loop_
_entity_poly.entity_id
_entity_poly.type
_entity_poly.pdbx_seq_one_letter_code
_entity_poly.pdbx_strand_id
1 'polypeptide(L)'
;VFARLFTPLVRRLNRKKRGASLLGRGNIKKKSAQVNYICAYHSIHDNMKKLNRRDFVKQSSMAAGGVLLGSSLLSAQAYASGSDVIRVGLVGCGGRGTGAAVQALLSGQAVRLTAMADAFRDNLDRSYQQIKGELEDHELPADRLAVPEEHKFTGFDGYERVLPHCDVVLLAAPPGFRPQHFAAAVKAGKHVFMEKPVAVDAPGVREVLAAAAEARQKKLNVVVGLQRRYEAQYLKWVELLQEGAIGDIVTAHVYWNSGGVWVHQRQPGQTEMEYQMRNWYYFNWLCGDHINEQHIHNLDVGNWVKQAYPVKAHGMGGRQVRNGLDHGEIYDHHFVEYEYADGSRMFSQCRHIEGTHYRVTESFQGTSGSAPAPGIILTRSGYRLLEHDARRDPNPYQVEQDVLFAAVANGEYRYADAENAAKSTLTALMGRMATYSGQMVEWDAALHSELSLMPERLAWDAPPPVLPDAAGRYPIAIPGVTKVL
;
A
#
# COMPACT_ATOMS: atom_id res chain seq x y z
N VAL A 1 -1.08 -24.66 50.79
CA VAL A 1 -0.10 -24.62 51.89
C VAL A 1 0.95 -23.58 51.50
N PHE A 2 1.11 -22.63 52.39
CA PHE A 2 2.02 -21.48 52.45
C PHE A 2 1.61 -20.22 51.65
N ALA A 3 0.87 -19.40 52.42
CA ALA A 3 0.76 -17.94 52.28
C ALA A 3 1.65 -17.28 53.37
N ARG A 4 1.95 -15.97 53.08
CA ARG A 4 2.41 -14.92 54.00
C ARG A 4 3.89 -14.63 54.08
N LEU A 5 4.15 -13.34 53.77
CA LEU A 5 4.73 -12.22 54.51
C LEU A 5 5.65 -11.41 53.59
N PHE A 6 5.40 -10.14 53.27
CA PHE A 6 5.76 -8.92 53.95
C PHE A 6 5.33 -7.67 53.18
N THR A 7 4.54 -6.85 53.80
CA THR A 7 4.39 -5.40 53.62
C THR A 7 4.40 -4.79 55.05
N PRO A 8 4.58 -3.46 55.27
CA PRO A 8 5.08 -2.29 54.50
C PRO A 8 6.02 -1.39 55.36
N LEU A 9 6.63 -0.37 54.80
CA LEU A 9 6.95 0.85 55.58
C LEU A 9 6.91 2.13 54.71
N VAL A 10 5.89 2.93 55.00
CA VAL A 10 5.72 4.33 54.61
C VAL A 10 6.15 5.20 55.76
N ARG A 11 6.91 6.31 55.54
CA ARG A 11 6.71 7.65 56.15
C ARG A 11 7.90 8.59 55.87
N ARG A 12 7.56 9.63 55.11
CA ARG A 12 7.63 11.08 55.44
C ARG A 12 8.93 11.61 56.02
N LEU A 13 9.47 12.63 55.32
CA LEU A 13 9.77 13.90 56.01
C LEU A 13 9.86 15.06 54.99
N ASN A 14 9.02 16.05 55.25
CA ASN A 14 8.92 17.35 54.63
C ASN A 14 9.68 18.38 55.48
N ARG A 15 10.14 19.51 54.83
CA ARG A 15 10.48 20.85 55.35
C ARG A 15 11.94 21.12 55.78
N LYS A 16 12.57 22.11 55.15
CA LYS A 16 12.53 23.55 55.47
C LYS A 16 13.60 24.35 54.67
N LYS A 17 13.17 25.33 54.05
CA LYS A 17 13.44 26.74 53.78
C LYS A 17 14.74 27.42 54.33
N ARG A 18 15.20 28.40 53.51
CA ARG A 18 15.94 29.67 53.76
C ARG A 18 17.48 29.51 53.81
N GLY A 19 18.24 30.36 53.16
CA GLY A 19 18.19 31.71 52.63
C GLY A 19 19.58 32.22 52.39
N ALA A 20 19.68 33.37 51.67
CA ALA A 20 20.77 34.34 51.56
C ALA A 20 22.00 33.97 50.75
N SER A 21 22.24 34.60 49.62
CA SER A 21 22.76 35.92 49.21
C SER A 21 24.28 36.03 49.31
N LEU A 22 24.93 36.36 48.22
CA LEU A 22 25.80 37.50 47.96
C LEU A 22 27.05 37.18 47.10
N LEU A 23 27.12 37.91 45.98
CA LEU A 23 28.29 38.56 45.37
C LEU A 23 29.48 37.74 44.81
N GLY A 24 29.74 37.96 43.53
CA GLY A 24 31.02 37.73 42.88
C GLY A 24 31.01 37.99 41.38
N ARG A 25 31.22 39.25 40.98
CA ARG A 25 31.47 39.64 39.57
C ARG A 25 32.78 39.04 39.06
N GLY A 26 32.75 38.44 37.88
CA GLY A 26 33.95 38.08 37.13
C GLY A 26 33.63 38.00 35.62
N ASN A 27 33.92 39.12 34.94
CA ASN A 27 33.92 39.24 33.48
C ASN A 27 35.02 38.36 32.89
N ILE A 28 34.70 37.45 31.98
CA ILE A 28 35.65 37.01 30.93
C ILE A 28 34.86 36.89 29.62
N LYS A 29 35.30 37.73 28.66
CA LYS A 29 34.93 37.74 27.26
C LYS A 29 35.22 36.39 26.60
N LYS A 30 34.22 35.75 25.96
CA LYS A 30 34.47 34.90 24.80
C LYS A 30 33.53 35.31 23.69
N LYS A 31 34.15 35.72 22.59
CA LYS A 31 33.59 36.22 21.35
C LYS A 31 32.78 35.16 20.61
N SER A 32 31.62 35.55 20.21
CA SER A 32 30.94 35.38 18.92
C SER A 32 31.58 34.44 17.89
N ALA A 33 30.93 33.28 17.70
CA ALA A 33 30.99 32.49 16.48
C ALA A 33 29.60 31.77 16.28
N GLN A 34 28.54 32.55 16.28
CA GLN A 34 27.18 32.00 16.11
C GLN A 34 26.18 33.03 15.54
N VAL A 35 26.65 33.79 14.53
CA VAL A 35 25.80 34.70 13.77
C VAL A 35 26.23 34.72 12.30
N ASN A 36 26.18 33.61 11.57
CA ASN A 36 26.34 33.66 10.12
C ASN A 36 25.52 32.59 9.37
N TYR A 37 24.57 31.90 10.00
CA TYR A 37 23.71 30.95 9.30
C TYR A 37 22.25 31.41 9.11
N ILE A 38 21.83 32.54 9.65
CA ILE A 38 20.46 33.06 9.55
C ILE A 38 20.28 34.10 8.43
N CYS A 39 21.34 34.67 7.87
CA CYS A 39 21.25 35.66 6.81
C CYS A 39 21.27 35.10 5.39
N ALA A 40 21.51 33.80 5.16
CA ALA A 40 21.48 33.21 3.82
C ALA A 40 20.10 32.75 3.38
N TYR A 41 19.13 32.64 4.29
CA TYR A 41 17.79 32.12 3.99
C TYR A 41 16.76 33.19 3.58
N HIS A 42 17.06 34.47 3.76
CA HIS A 42 16.14 35.58 3.42
C HIS A 42 16.47 36.29 2.08
N SER A 43 17.51 35.87 1.37
CA SER A 43 17.93 36.52 0.11
C SER A 43 17.49 35.79 -1.16
N ILE A 44 16.84 34.63 -1.05
CA ILE A 44 16.38 33.82 -2.23
C ILE A 44 14.89 34.01 -2.50
N HIS A 45 14.12 34.62 -1.61
CA HIS A 45 12.67 34.75 -1.79
C HIS A 45 12.17 36.05 -2.47
N ASP A 46 13.05 37.01 -2.75
CA ASP A 46 12.62 38.32 -3.28
C ASP A 46 12.82 38.52 -4.80
N ASN A 47 13.18 37.47 -5.56
CA ASN A 47 13.37 37.60 -7.02
C ASN A 47 12.54 36.66 -7.91
N MET A 48 11.39 36.18 -7.42
CA MET A 48 10.41 35.54 -8.32
C MET A 48 9.36 36.56 -8.77
N LYS A 49 9.71 37.39 -9.76
CA LYS A 49 8.71 38.13 -10.56
C LYS A 49 7.77 37.12 -11.21
N LYS A 50 6.46 37.33 -10.99
CA LYS A 50 5.36 36.60 -11.63
C LYS A 50 5.56 36.57 -13.14
N LEU A 51 5.97 35.44 -13.68
CA LEU A 51 5.97 35.19 -15.11
C LEU A 51 4.52 34.96 -15.55
N ASN A 52 4.06 35.80 -16.45
CA ASN A 52 2.72 35.73 -17.03
C ASN A 52 2.67 34.56 -18.04
N ARG A 53 1.55 33.84 -18.11
CA ARG A 53 1.33 32.69 -19.02
C ARG A 53 1.75 32.94 -20.48
N ARG A 54 1.76 34.18 -20.93
CA ARG A 54 2.19 34.58 -22.31
C ARG A 54 3.70 34.53 -22.50
N ASP A 55 4.50 34.71 -21.45
CA ASP A 55 5.96 34.75 -21.58
C ASP A 55 6.58 33.34 -21.49
N PHE A 56 5.89 32.40 -20.87
CA PHE A 56 6.26 30.97 -20.86
C PHE A 56 6.11 30.32 -22.24
N VAL A 57 5.05 30.67 -22.98
CA VAL A 57 4.78 30.13 -24.31
C VAL A 57 5.76 30.68 -25.36
N LYS A 58 6.31 31.90 -25.17
CA LYS A 58 7.27 32.50 -26.12
C LYS A 58 8.71 31.99 -25.97
N GLN A 59 9.09 31.48 -24.81
CA GLN A 59 10.43 30.93 -24.60
C GLN A 59 10.57 29.46 -25.00
N SER A 60 9.44 28.75 -25.15
CA SER A 60 9.43 27.33 -25.59
C SER A 60 9.51 27.17 -27.13
N SER A 61 9.36 28.24 -27.90
CA SER A 61 9.28 28.17 -29.37
C SER A 61 10.60 28.51 -30.10
N MET A 62 11.71 28.74 -29.38
CA MET A 62 13.02 29.08 -30.00
C MET A 62 14.09 27.98 -29.94
N ALA A 63 13.75 26.76 -29.53
CA ALA A 63 14.71 25.64 -29.47
C ALA A 63 14.37 24.45 -30.38
N ALA A 64 13.70 24.69 -31.52
CA ALA A 64 13.43 23.64 -32.50
C ALA A 64 13.87 24.09 -33.90
N GLY A 65 15.17 23.94 -34.18
CA GLY A 65 15.76 24.15 -35.49
C GLY A 65 16.97 23.27 -35.71
N GLY A 66 16.78 22.14 -36.40
CA GLY A 66 17.84 21.44 -37.12
C GLY A 66 18.39 20.16 -36.51
N VAL A 67 18.00 19.00 -36.98
CA VAL A 67 18.72 18.06 -37.83
C VAL A 67 17.81 16.86 -38.13
N LEU A 68 17.48 16.71 -39.41
CA LEU A 68 16.91 15.50 -40.01
C LEU A 68 18.00 14.44 -40.18
N LEU A 69 17.74 13.18 -39.82
CA LEU A 69 17.87 11.97 -40.65
C LEU A 69 17.90 10.69 -39.80
N GLY A 70 17.06 9.72 -40.14
CA GLY A 70 17.33 8.30 -39.86
C GLY A 70 16.29 7.56 -39.01
N SER A 71 15.18 7.19 -39.66
CA SER A 71 14.41 5.93 -39.56
C SER A 71 14.50 5.08 -38.26
N SER A 72 13.45 5.11 -37.47
CA SER A 72 12.67 3.92 -37.08
C SER A 72 11.35 4.39 -36.45
N LEU A 73 10.30 4.34 -37.25
CA LEU A 73 8.91 4.45 -36.81
C LEU A 73 8.56 3.21 -36.00
N LEU A 74 8.78 3.26 -34.71
CA LEU A 74 8.04 2.48 -33.74
C LEU A 74 7.06 3.44 -33.08
N SER A 75 5.82 3.28 -33.46
CA SER A 75 4.63 4.01 -33.05
C SER A 75 4.59 4.31 -31.56
N ALA A 76 5.03 5.52 -31.16
CA ALA A 76 4.37 6.20 -30.08
C ALA A 76 2.95 6.46 -30.61
N GLN A 77 1.99 5.67 -30.24
CA GLN A 77 0.59 6.06 -30.30
C GLN A 77 0.44 7.21 -29.29
N ALA A 78 0.86 8.41 -29.71
CA ALA A 78 0.34 9.61 -29.13
C ALA A 78 -1.18 9.51 -29.19
N TYR A 79 -1.84 9.80 -28.10
CA TYR A 79 -3.28 10.00 -28.02
C TYR A 79 -3.70 11.08 -29.03
N ALA A 80 -3.84 10.66 -30.28
CA ALA A 80 -4.46 11.40 -31.35
C ALA A 80 -5.78 10.71 -31.72
N SER A 81 -6.62 10.49 -30.69
CA SER A 81 -8.01 10.14 -30.89
C SER A 81 -8.86 11.25 -30.28
N GLY A 82 -9.66 11.88 -31.12
CA GLY A 82 -10.45 13.09 -30.88
C GLY A 82 -11.58 12.95 -29.85
N SER A 83 -11.29 12.44 -28.66
CA SER A 83 -12.14 12.62 -27.49
C SER A 83 -11.24 12.96 -26.30
N ASP A 84 -11.46 14.13 -25.70
CA ASP A 84 -10.79 14.58 -24.45
C ASP A 84 -11.18 13.74 -23.23
N VAL A 85 -11.93 12.63 -23.38
CA VAL A 85 -12.51 11.82 -22.30
C VAL A 85 -11.72 10.52 -22.12
N ILE A 86 -11.21 10.30 -20.90
CA ILE A 86 -10.51 9.08 -20.51
C ILE A 86 -11.55 8.03 -20.12
N ARG A 87 -11.54 6.89 -20.82
CA ARG A 87 -12.43 5.76 -20.56
C ARG A 87 -11.83 4.87 -19.48
N VAL A 88 -12.65 4.52 -18.48
CA VAL A 88 -12.24 3.70 -17.34
C VAL A 88 -12.99 2.38 -17.33
N GLY A 89 -12.27 1.29 -17.07
CA GLY A 89 -12.82 -0.02 -16.78
C GLY A 89 -12.63 -0.39 -15.30
N LEU A 90 -13.63 -0.99 -14.67
CA LEU A 90 -13.54 -1.50 -13.30
C LEU A 90 -13.56 -3.03 -13.30
N VAL A 91 -12.58 -3.65 -12.64
CA VAL A 91 -12.50 -5.10 -12.39
C VAL A 91 -12.44 -5.37 -10.89
N GLY A 92 -13.50 -5.99 -10.36
CA GLY A 92 -13.71 -6.17 -8.93
C GLY A 92 -14.63 -5.08 -8.36
N CYS A 93 -15.92 -5.39 -8.25
CA CYS A 93 -17.00 -4.49 -7.86
C CYS A 93 -17.33 -4.59 -6.35
N GLY A 94 -16.34 -4.90 -5.51
CA GLY A 94 -16.44 -4.81 -4.06
C GLY A 94 -16.37 -3.37 -3.57
N GLY A 95 -16.44 -3.16 -2.24
CA GLY A 95 -16.42 -1.81 -1.66
C GLY A 95 -15.20 -0.98 -2.08
N ARG A 96 -14.00 -1.60 -2.15
CA ARG A 96 -12.78 -0.86 -2.55
C ARG A 96 -12.78 -0.49 -4.04
N GLY A 97 -13.22 -1.43 -4.91
CA GLY A 97 -13.33 -1.15 -6.36
C GLY A 97 -14.38 -0.06 -6.65
N THR A 98 -15.55 -0.12 -6.00
CA THR A 98 -16.57 0.92 -6.07
C THR A 98 -16.02 2.29 -5.67
N GLY A 99 -15.32 2.36 -4.52
CA GLY A 99 -14.69 3.60 -4.05
C GLY A 99 -13.62 4.13 -5.02
N ALA A 100 -12.77 3.24 -5.60
CA ALA A 100 -11.78 3.64 -6.58
C ALA A 100 -12.41 4.21 -7.87
N ALA A 101 -13.52 3.61 -8.33
CA ALA A 101 -14.26 4.13 -9.47
C ALA A 101 -14.85 5.53 -9.20
N VAL A 102 -15.46 5.74 -8.03
CA VAL A 102 -15.95 7.07 -7.62
C VAL A 102 -14.81 8.08 -7.58
N GLN A 103 -13.69 7.74 -6.94
CA GLN A 103 -12.51 8.62 -6.86
C GLN A 103 -11.92 8.95 -8.24
N ALA A 104 -11.90 7.98 -9.17
CA ALA A 104 -11.51 8.23 -10.56
C ALA A 104 -12.45 9.24 -11.25
N LEU A 105 -13.75 9.11 -11.05
CA LEU A 105 -14.74 10.03 -11.59
C LEU A 105 -14.68 11.44 -10.95
N LEU A 106 -14.15 11.53 -9.71
CA LEU A 106 -13.93 12.79 -8.98
C LEU A 106 -12.56 13.44 -9.25
N SER A 107 -11.68 12.83 -10.03
CA SER A 107 -10.27 13.25 -10.24
C SER A 107 -10.07 14.62 -10.91
N GLY A 108 -11.14 15.36 -11.19
CA GLY A 108 -11.06 16.66 -11.87
C GLY A 108 -10.77 16.60 -13.37
N GLN A 109 -10.56 15.38 -13.92
CA GLN A 109 -10.37 15.15 -15.34
C GLN A 109 -11.67 14.74 -16.04
N ALA A 110 -11.69 14.78 -17.37
CA ALA A 110 -12.80 14.25 -18.16
C ALA A 110 -12.74 12.72 -18.18
N VAL A 111 -13.28 12.09 -17.13
CA VAL A 111 -13.27 10.63 -16.93
C VAL A 111 -14.67 10.07 -17.08
N ARG A 112 -14.78 8.91 -17.72
CA ARG A 112 -16.05 8.18 -17.90
C ARG A 112 -15.85 6.69 -17.61
N LEU A 113 -16.65 6.10 -16.70
CA LEU A 113 -16.69 4.66 -16.48
C LEU A 113 -17.49 3.99 -17.61
N THR A 114 -16.85 3.08 -18.35
CA THR A 114 -17.40 2.52 -19.61
C THR A 114 -17.60 1.00 -19.61
N ALA A 115 -16.97 0.29 -18.66
CA ALA A 115 -17.12 -1.14 -18.51
C ALA A 115 -16.89 -1.57 -17.06
N MET A 116 -17.56 -2.63 -16.60
CA MET A 116 -17.42 -3.20 -15.27
C MET A 116 -17.38 -4.72 -15.33
N ALA A 117 -16.59 -5.34 -14.45
CA ALA A 117 -16.56 -6.80 -14.27
C ALA A 117 -16.44 -7.18 -12.79
N ASP A 118 -17.16 -8.25 -12.41
CA ASP A 118 -17.01 -8.94 -11.13
C ASP A 118 -17.30 -10.42 -11.33
N ALA A 119 -16.78 -11.29 -10.48
CA ALA A 119 -17.12 -12.70 -10.49
C ALA A 119 -18.62 -12.92 -10.24
N PHE A 120 -19.25 -12.02 -9.46
CA PHE A 120 -20.64 -12.11 -9.01
C PHE A 120 -21.48 -10.95 -9.56
N ARG A 121 -22.62 -11.29 -10.19
CA ARG A 121 -23.55 -10.30 -10.75
C ARG A 121 -24.10 -9.35 -9.68
N ASP A 122 -24.45 -9.85 -8.51
CA ASP A 122 -25.00 -9.05 -7.41
C ASP A 122 -24.03 -7.99 -6.89
N ASN A 123 -22.71 -8.28 -6.87
CA ASN A 123 -21.68 -7.30 -6.54
C ASN A 123 -21.61 -6.20 -7.59
N LEU A 124 -21.59 -6.58 -8.86
CA LEU A 124 -21.54 -5.64 -9.98
C LEU A 124 -22.74 -4.69 -9.96
N ASP A 125 -23.96 -5.23 -9.84
CA ASP A 125 -25.18 -4.43 -9.83
C ASP A 125 -25.25 -3.49 -8.62
N ARG A 126 -24.85 -3.94 -7.43
CA ARG A 126 -24.76 -3.11 -6.22
C ARG A 126 -23.77 -1.97 -6.41
N SER A 127 -22.59 -2.28 -6.93
CA SER A 127 -21.54 -1.28 -7.22
C SER A 127 -22.01 -0.24 -8.23
N TYR A 128 -22.67 -0.67 -9.31
CA TYR A 128 -23.23 0.25 -10.30
C TYR A 128 -24.24 1.23 -9.69
N GLN A 129 -25.17 0.74 -8.85
CA GLN A 129 -26.15 1.60 -8.18
C GLN A 129 -25.49 2.53 -7.17
N GLN A 130 -24.50 2.05 -6.44
CA GLN A 130 -23.75 2.88 -5.49
C GLN A 130 -22.98 3.99 -6.21
N ILE A 131 -22.25 3.70 -7.28
CA ILE A 131 -21.55 4.70 -8.09
C ILE A 131 -22.55 5.73 -8.64
N LYS A 132 -23.72 5.31 -9.08
CA LYS A 132 -24.77 6.21 -9.56
C LYS A 132 -25.21 7.17 -8.47
N GLY A 133 -25.47 6.68 -7.26
CA GLY A 133 -25.84 7.53 -6.11
C GLY A 133 -24.73 8.53 -5.75
N GLU A 134 -23.47 8.10 -5.72
CA GLU A 134 -22.33 9.00 -5.46
C GLU A 134 -22.20 10.10 -6.52
N LEU A 135 -22.47 9.82 -7.81
CA LEU A 135 -22.49 10.86 -8.84
C LEU A 135 -23.59 11.90 -8.60
N GLU A 136 -24.78 11.46 -8.17
CA GLU A 136 -25.90 12.34 -7.82
C GLU A 136 -25.54 13.20 -6.60
N ASP A 137 -24.96 12.61 -5.54
CA ASP A 137 -24.55 13.30 -4.31
C ASP A 137 -23.44 14.34 -4.55
N HIS A 138 -22.55 14.08 -5.51
CA HIS A 138 -21.47 14.99 -5.92
C HIS A 138 -21.85 15.93 -7.07
N GLU A 139 -23.11 15.95 -7.52
CA GLU A 139 -23.62 16.78 -8.62
C GLU A 139 -22.82 16.58 -9.93
N LEU A 140 -22.28 15.38 -10.17
CA LEU A 140 -21.55 15.07 -11.38
C LEU A 140 -22.49 14.71 -12.54
N PRO A 141 -22.10 15.00 -13.79
CA PRO A 141 -22.89 14.61 -14.96
C PRO A 141 -23.15 13.11 -15.02
N ALA A 142 -24.41 12.71 -15.23
CA ALA A 142 -24.83 11.31 -15.26
C ALA A 142 -24.13 10.50 -16.37
N ASP A 143 -23.69 11.16 -17.46
CA ASP A 143 -22.97 10.52 -18.58
C ASP A 143 -21.53 10.10 -18.21
N ARG A 144 -21.02 10.47 -17.02
CA ARG A 144 -19.78 9.90 -16.49
C ARG A 144 -19.90 8.40 -16.17
N LEU A 145 -21.10 7.91 -15.90
CA LEU A 145 -21.41 6.47 -15.77
C LEU A 145 -22.04 5.96 -17.05
N ALA A 146 -21.20 5.63 -18.04
CA ALA A 146 -21.60 5.19 -19.37
C ALA A 146 -21.34 3.69 -19.59
N VAL A 147 -21.89 2.84 -18.68
CA VAL A 147 -21.74 1.38 -18.73
C VAL A 147 -23.06 0.77 -19.23
N PRO A 148 -23.18 0.47 -20.54
CA PRO A 148 -24.34 -0.24 -21.05
C PRO A 148 -24.37 -1.69 -20.54
N GLU A 149 -25.50 -2.37 -20.65
CA GLU A 149 -25.67 -3.71 -20.09
C GLU A 149 -24.69 -4.73 -20.69
N GLU A 150 -24.39 -4.61 -21.98
CA GLU A 150 -23.41 -5.43 -22.70
C GLU A 150 -21.96 -5.23 -22.27
N HIS A 151 -21.65 -4.15 -21.49
CA HIS A 151 -20.34 -3.91 -20.90
C HIS A 151 -20.29 -4.25 -19.40
N LYS A 152 -21.27 -4.99 -18.89
CA LYS A 152 -21.31 -5.55 -17.55
C LYS A 152 -20.98 -7.04 -17.60
N PHE A 153 -19.75 -7.38 -17.25
CA PHE A 153 -19.21 -8.73 -17.41
C PHE A 153 -19.17 -9.48 -16.10
N THR A 154 -19.56 -10.76 -16.11
CA THR A 154 -19.48 -11.63 -14.92
C THR A 154 -18.64 -12.86 -15.21
N GLY A 155 -18.08 -13.47 -14.14
CA GLY A 155 -17.23 -14.65 -14.24
C GLY A 155 -15.74 -14.32 -14.15
N PHE A 156 -14.92 -15.36 -14.26
CA PHE A 156 -13.46 -15.25 -14.07
C PHE A 156 -12.75 -14.60 -15.26
N ASP A 157 -13.36 -14.57 -16.44
CA ASP A 157 -12.86 -13.97 -17.68
C ASP A 157 -13.29 -12.51 -17.87
N GLY A 158 -14.13 -12.00 -16.99
CA GLY A 158 -14.69 -10.64 -17.10
C GLY A 158 -13.64 -9.55 -17.24
N TYR A 159 -12.46 -9.72 -16.64
CA TYR A 159 -11.36 -8.76 -16.72
C TYR A 159 -10.85 -8.57 -18.16
N GLU A 160 -10.75 -9.63 -18.97
CA GLU A 160 -10.32 -9.54 -20.38
C GLU A 160 -11.33 -8.77 -21.20
N ARG A 161 -12.62 -8.99 -20.92
CA ARG A 161 -13.73 -8.36 -21.64
C ARG A 161 -13.87 -6.88 -21.33
N VAL A 162 -13.37 -6.38 -20.19
CA VAL A 162 -13.32 -4.95 -19.86
C VAL A 162 -12.27 -4.21 -20.68
N LEU A 163 -11.10 -4.82 -20.94
CA LEU A 163 -9.93 -4.15 -21.50
C LEU A 163 -10.16 -3.44 -22.85
N PRO A 164 -10.94 -3.98 -23.80
CA PRO A 164 -11.23 -3.27 -25.07
C PRO A 164 -11.99 -1.96 -24.91
N HIS A 165 -12.68 -1.78 -23.78
CA HIS A 165 -13.60 -0.67 -23.55
C HIS A 165 -13.00 0.48 -22.73
N CYS A 166 -11.73 0.40 -22.34
CA CYS A 166 -11.11 1.42 -21.47
C CYS A 166 -9.71 1.82 -21.93
N ASP A 167 -9.22 2.93 -21.41
CA ASP A 167 -7.87 3.47 -21.56
C ASP A 167 -7.09 3.28 -20.24
N VAL A 168 -7.79 3.38 -19.11
CA VAL A 168 -7.30 3.08 -17.77
C VAL A 168 -8.16 1.98 -17.17
N VAL A 169 -7.54 0.96 -16.55
CA VAL A 169 -8.27 -0.08 -15.84
C VAL A 169 -7.99 -0.01 -14.33
N LEU A 170 -9.06 -0.12 -13.54
CA LEU A 170 -9.00 -0.22 -12.07
C LEU A 170 -9.12 -1.70 -11.68
N LEU A 171 -8.07 -2.28 -11.10
CA LEU A 171 -8.00 -3.69 -10.71
C LEU A 171 -8.18 -3.83 -9.20
N ALA A 172 -9.36 -4.19 -8.75
CA ALA A 172 -9.74 -4.31 -7.34
C ALA A 172 -10.30 -5.69 -6.94
N ALA A 173 -10.14 -6.70 -7.79
CA ALA A 173 -10.42 -8.09 -7.44
C ALA A 173 -9.51 -8.58 -6.29
N PRO A 174 -9.79 -9.70 -5.59
CA PRO A 174 -8.90 -10.25 -4.58
C PRO A 174 -7.46 -10.42 -5.06
N PRO A 175 -6.45 -10.31 -4.17
CA PRO A 175 -5.02 -10.29 -4.54
C PRO A 175 -4.52 -11.46 -5.40
N GLY A 176 -5.08 -12.66 -5.23
CA GLY A 176 -4.70 -13.82 -6.04
C GLY A 176 -4.89 -13.63 -7.54
N PHE A 177 -5.85 -12.82 -7.96
CA PHE A 177 -6.10 -12.53 -9.38
C PHE A 177 -5.24 -11.41 -9.94
N ARG A 178 -4.58 -10.64 -9.10
CA ARG A 178 -3.88 -9.42 -9.50
C ARG A 178 -2.77 -9.64 -10.52
N PRO A 179 -1.90 -10.69 -10.40
CA PRO A 179 -0.84 -10.92 -11.35
C PRO A 179 -1.38 -11.07 -12.78
N GLN A 180 -2.32 -12.00 -12.98
CA GLN A 180 -2.93 -12.27 -14.28
C GLN A 180 -3.66 -11.05 -14.85
N HIS A 181 -4.46 -10.34 -14.03
CA HIS A 181 -5.20 -9.16 -14.46
C HIS A 181 -4.26 -8.03 -14.88
N PHE A 182 -3.19 -7.80 -14.11
CA PHE A 182 -2.18 -6.77 -14.40
C PHE A 182 -1.40 -7.10 -15.68
N ALA A 183 -0.93 -8.33 -15.84
CA ALA A 183 -0.21 -8.76 -17.05
C ALA A 183 -1.09 -8.59 -18.30
N ALA A 184 -2.37 -8.97 -18.24
CA ALA A 184 -3.30 -8.76 -19.35
C ALA A 184 -3.54 -7.28 -19.68
N ALA A 185 -3.69 -6.42 -18.65
CA ALA A 185 -3.86 -4.98 -18.84
C ALA A 185 -2.62 -4.34 -19.52
N VAL A 186 -1.42 -4.71 -19.07
CA VAL A 186 -0.15 -4.24 -19.65
C VAL A 186 0.00 -4.73 -21.10
N LYS A 187 -0.30 -6.00 -21.36
CA LYS A 187 -0.30 -6.57 -22.72
C LYS A 187 -1.24 -5.81 -23.65
N ALA A 188 -2.43 -5.43 -23.15
CA ALA A 188 -3.42 -4.65 -23.87
C ALA A 188 -3.09 -3.14 -23.95
N GLY A 189 -1.94 -2.69 -23.41
CA GLY A 189 -1.50 -1.29 -23.47
C GLY A 189 -2.32 -0.32 -22.63
N LYS A 190 -2.87 -0.77 -21.47
CA LYS A 190 -3.69 0.06 -20.59
C LYS A 190 -2.88 0.67 -19.48
N HIS A 191 -3.17 1.93 -19.11
CA HIS A 191 -2.76 2.48 -17.84
C HIS A 191 -3.51 1.77 -16.71
N VAL A 192 -2.91 1.66 -15.53
CA VAL A 192 -3.46 0.82 -14.47
C VAL A 192 -3.46 1.55 -13.13
N PHE A 193 -4.60 1.51 -12.46
CA PHE A 193 -4.66 1.54 -11.01
C PHE A 193 -4.92 0.12 -10.52
N MET A 194 -4.16 -0.36 -9.55
CA MET A 194 -4.43 -1.67 -8.95
C MET A 194 -4.32 -1.62 -7.43
N GLU A 195 -5.22 -2.32 -6.77
CA GLU A 195 -5.19 -2.47 -5.32
C GLU A 195 -4.04 -3.35 -4.85
N LYS A 196 -3.57 -3.05 -3.66
CA LYS A 196 -2.62 -3.88 -2.89
C LYS A 196 -3.35 -5.05 -2.19
N PRO A 197 -2.63 -6.11 -1.80
CA PRO A 197 -1.35 -6.57 -2.32
C PRO A 197 -1.46 -7.02 -3.78
N VAL A 198 -0.31 -7.17 -4.44
CA VAL A 198 -0.32 -7.44 -5.87
C VAL A 198 -0.14 -8.92 -6.23
N ALA A 199 0.03 -9.78 -5.22
CA ALA A 199 0.12 -11.24 -5.36
C ALA A 199 -0.13 -11.92 -4.00
N VAL A 200 -0.24 -13.25 -4.01
CA VAL A 200 -0.38 -14.10 -2.81
C VAL A 200 0.73 -15.14 -2.66
N ASP A 201 1.55 -15.30 -3.68
CA ASP A 201 2.65 -16.26 -3.74
C ASP A 201 3.82 -15.72 -4.59
N ALA A 202 4.93 -16.44 -4.60
CA ALA A 202 6.14 -16.02 -5.31
C ALA A 202 6.00 -16.08 -6.84
N PRO A 203 5.37 -17.09 -7.45
CA PRO A 203 5.06 -17.07 -8.88
C PRO A 203 4.30 -15.81 -9.30
N GLY A 204 3.26 -15.44 -8.55
CA GLY A 204 2.51 -14.21 -8.80
C GLY A 204 3.35 -12.94 -8.65
N VAL A 205 4.25 -12.87 -7.66
CA VAL A 205 5.20 -11.73 -7.52
C VAL A 205 6.10 -11.63 -8.75
N ARG A 206 6.66 -12.75 -9.23
CA ARG A 206 7.50 -12.76 -10.44
C ARG A 206 6.74 -12.32 -11.68
N GLU A 207 5.48 -12.75 -11.85
CA GLU A 207 4.60 -12.31 -12.94
C GLU A 207 4.38 -10.79 -12.90
N VAL A 208 4.08 -10.23 -11.73
CA VAL A 208 3.92 -8.77 -11.56
C VAL A 208 5.22 -8.02 -11.88
N LEU A 209 6.38 -8.52 -11.45
CA LEU A 209 7.68 -7.92 -11.76
C LEU A 209 7.97 -7.91 -13.27
N ALA A 210 7.65 -9.01 -13.97
CA ALA A 210 7.79 -9.10 -15.42
C ALA A 210 6.84 -8.11 -16.14
N ALA A 211 5.57 -8.06 -15.74
CA ALA A 211 4.59 -7.12 -16.29
C ALA A 211 4.97 -5.66 -15.98
N ALA A 212 5.55 -5.36 -14.80
CA ALA A 212 6.03 -4.03 -14.44
C ALA A 212 7.17 -3.56 -15.38
N ALA A 213 8.09 -4.47 -15.73
CA ALA A 213 9.15 -4.18 -16.69
C ALA A 213 8.58 -3.88 -18.08
N GLU A 214 7.59 -4.63 -18.54
CA GLU A 214 6.88 -4.39 -19.80
C GLU A 214 6.10 -3.07 -19.77
N ALA A 215 5.38 -2.76 -18.69
CA ALA A 215 4.65 -1.50 -18.51
C ALA A 215 5.59 -0.28 -18.62
N ARG A 216 6.79 -0.39 -18.03
CA ARG A 216 7.84 0.64 -18.12
C ARG A 216 8.30 0.87 -19.57
N GLN A 217 8.54 -0.22 -20.32
CA GLN A 217 8.92 -0.13 -21.74
C GLN A 217 7.84 0.52 -22.58
N LYS A 218 6.57 0.21 -22.29
CA LYS A 218 5.40 0.79 -22.96
C LYS A 218 5.03 2.19 -22.46
N LYS A 219 5.72 2.71 -21.43
CA LYS A 219 5.41 3.99 -20.77
C LYS A 219 3.96 4.06 -20.25
N LEU A 220 3.47 2.97 -19.69
CA LEU A 220 2.16 2.91 -19.06
C LEU A 220 2.26 3.39 -17.60
N ASN A 221 1.43 4.34 -17.21
CA ASN A 221 1.33 4.72 -15.81
C ASN A 221 0.69 3.61 -15.01
N VAL A 222 1.31 3.23 -13.91
CA VAL A 222 0.83 2.24 -12.96
C VAL A 222 0.90 2.82 -11.56
N VAL A 223 -0.26 3.03 -10.95
CA VAL A 223 -0.41 3.44 -9.55
C VAL A 223 -0.94 2.25 -8.75
N VAL A 224 -0.39 2.02 -7.58
CA VAL A 224 -0.81 0.93 -6.68
C VAL A 224 -1.37 1.50 -5.39
N GLY A 225 -2.49 0.97 -4.90
CA GLY A 225 -3.23 1.38 -3.71
C GLY A 225 -2.45 1.27 -2.38
N LEU A 226 -1.17 1.65 -2.40
CA LEU A 226 -0.33 1.87 -1.22
C LEU A 226 -0.45 3.34 -0.81
N GLN A 227 -1.65 3.74 -0.39
CA GLN A 227 -2.05 5.14 -0.23
C GLN A 227 -1.12 5.98 0.65
N ARG A 228 -0.35 5.39 1.58
CA ARG A 228 0.63 6.12 2.40
C ARG A 228 1.72 6.79 1.58
N ARG A 229 2.01 6.27 0.39
CA ARG A 229 2.94 6.88 -0.58
C ARG A 229 2.38 8.14 -1.23
N TYR A 230 1.09 8.42 -1.04
CA TYR A 230 0.36 9.58 -1.55
C TYR A 230 -0.19 10.46 -0.41
N GLU A 231 0.12 10.13 0.85
CA GLU A 231 -0.31 10.84 2.04
C GLU A 231 0.72 11.92 2.42
N ALA A 232 0.32 13.19 2.46
CA ALA A 232 1.22 14.33 2.65
C ALA A 232 2.09 14.20 3.91
N GLN A 233 1.51 13.71 5.01
CA GLN A 233 2.22 13.42 6.26
C GLN A 233 3.37 12.44 6.06
N TYR A 234 3.14 11.34 5.33
CA TYR A 234 4.17 10.32 5.08
C TYR A 234 5.22 10.81 4.10
N LEU A 235 4.83 11.49 3.03
CA LEU A 235 5.77 12.03 2.03
C LEU A 235 6.85 12.89 2.69
N LYS A 236 6.43 13.88 3.50
CA LYS A 236 7.38 14.76 4.18
C LYS A 236 8.20 14.06 5.26
N TRP A 237 7.58 13.13 5.98
CA TRP A 237 8.23 12.38 7.02
C TRP A 237 9.32 11.45 6.47
N VAL A 238 8.99 10.69 5.42
CA VAL A 238 9.94 9.77 4.77
C VAL A 238 11.07 10.53 4.09
N GLU A 239 10.79 11.65 3.40
CA GLU A 239 11.80 12.52 2.81
C GLU A 239 12.88 12.89 3.84
N LEU A 240 12.48 13.45 4.99
CA LEU A 240 13.42 13.86 6.03
C LEU A 240 14.17 12.68 6.66
N LEU A 241 13.52 11.52 6.83
CA LEU A 241 14.20 10.32 7.34
C LEU A 241 15.27 9.82 6.36
N GLN A 242 14.98 9.84 5.06
CA GLN A 242 15.94 9.46 4.00
C GLN A 242 17.08 10.49 3.86
N GLU A 243 16.84 11.76 4.18
CA GLU A 243 17.88 12.80 4.28
C GLU A 243 18.75 12.68 5.55
N GLY A 244 18.46 11.69 6.42
CA GLY A 244 19.26 11.42 7.62
C GLY A 244 18.88 12.22 8.85
N ALA A 245 17.65 12.73 8.95
CA ALA A 245 17.20 13.54 10.10
C ALA A 245 17.40 12.87 11.47
N ILE A 246 17.43 11.51 11.51
CA ILE A 246 17.71 10.72 12.72
C ILE A 246 19.02 9.92 12.63
N GLY A 247 19.86 10.19 11.63
CA GLY A 247 21.05 9.40 11.31
C GLY A 247 20.70 8.06 10.67
N ASP A 248 21.59 7.07 10.74
CA ASP A 248 21.34 5.72 10.22
C ASP A 248 20.21 5.05 10.97
N ILE A 249 19.29 4.43 10.23
CA ILE A 249 18.18 3.68 10.82
C ILE A 249 18.71 2.37 11.41
N VAL A 250 18.59 2.21 12.73
CA VAL A 250 19.03 1.02 13.47
C VAL A 250 17.90 0.00 13.59
N THR A 251 16.71 0.49 13.98
CA THR A 251 15.51 -0.37 14.08
C THR A 251 14.28 0.34 13.55
N ALA A 252 13.41 -0.45 12.92
CA ALA A 252 12.05 -0.08 12.56
C ALA A 252 11.07 -0.95 13.35
N HIS A 253 9.95 -0.37 13.78
CA HIS A 253 8.84 -1.09 14.38
C HIS A 253 7.57 -0.74 13.62
N VAL A 254 6.89 -1.75 13.10
CA VAL A 254 5.70 -1.60 12.28
C VAL A 254 4.55 -2.42 12.85
N TYR A 255 3.35 -1.83 12.90
CA TYR A 255 2.22 -2.41 13.62
C TYR A 255 0.93 -2.31 12.83
N TRP A 256 0.19 -3.44 12.76
CA TRP A 256 -1.22 -3.49 12.39
C TRP A 256 -1.98 -4.36 13.41
N ASN A 257 -2.18 -3.83 14.60
CA ASN A 257 -2.92 -4.51 15.66
C ASN A 257 -4.34 -3.93 15.71
N SER A 258 -5.33 -4.70 15.24
CA SER A 258 -6.73 -4.29 15.13
C SER A 258 -7.69 -5.43 15.51
N GLY A 259 -8.98 -5.18 15.46
CA GLY A 259 -10.01 -6.15 15.77
C GLY A 259 -10.15 -7.26 14.73
N GLY A 260 -10.16 -6.92 13.47
CA GLY A 260 -10.37 -7.86 12.39
C GLY A 260 -11.27 -7.30 11.30
N VAL A 261 -11.76 -8.18 10.44
CA VAL A 261 -12.61 -7.84 9.31
C VAL A 261 -13.87 -8.71 9.31
N TRP A 262 -14.80 -8.41 8.40
CA TRP A 262 -16.01 -9.16 8.17
C TRP A 262 -15.75 -10.67 7.95
N VAL A 263 -16.73 -11.50 8.25
CA VAL A 263 -16.79 -12.94 7.96
C VAL A 263 -18.08 -13.21 7.19
N HIS A 264 -17.99 -13.86 6.06
CA HIS A 264 -19.17 -14.32 5.31
C HIS A 264 -19.43 -15.79 5.61
N GLN A 265 -20.58 -16.06 6.19
CA GLN A 265 -21.00 -17.44 6.47
C GLN A 265 -21.36 -18.18 5.19
N ARG A 266 -21.07 -19.48 5.16
CA ARG A 266 -21.48 -20.36 4.07
C ARG A 266 -23.00 -20.38 3.93
N GLN A 267 -23.46 -20.23 2.69
CA GLN A 267 -24.88 -20.31 2.36
C GLN A 267 -25.21 -21.69 1.78
N PRO A 268 -26.45 -22.20 2.00
CA PRO A 268 -26.90 -23.45 1.37
C PRO A 268 -26.77 -23.41 -0.15
N GLY A 269 -26.30 -24.50 -0.76
CA GLY A 269 -26.16 -24.64 -2.20
C GLY A 269 -24.93 -24.03 -2.84
N GLN A 270 -24.08 -23.29 -2.08
CA GLN A 270 -22.81 -22.80 -2.59
C GLN A 270 -21.82 -23.94 -2.86
N THR A 271 -21.18 -23.91 -4.02
CA THR A 271 -19.97 -24.71 -4.26
C THR A 271 -18.84 -24.24 -3.35
N GLU A 272 -17.80 -25.06 -3.19
CA GLU A 272 -16.63 -24.67 -2.39
C GLU A 272 -15.92 -23.46 -3.00
N MET A 273 -15.78 -23.40 -4.32
CA MET A 273 -15.20 -22.27 -5.03
C MET A 273 -16.03 -20.99 -4.79
N GLU A 274 -17.34 -21.05 -4.89
CA GLU A 274 -18.20 -19.87 -4.66
C GLU A 274 -18.09 -19.37 -3.22
N TYR A 275 -18.11 -20.28 -2.24
CA TYR A 275 -17.99 -19.91 -0.84
C TYR A 275 -16.66 -19.24 -0.55
N GLN A 276 -15.53 -19.83 -0.98
CA GLN A 276 -14.21 -19.24 -0.75
C GLN A 276 -14.08 -17.88 -1.45
N MET A 277 -14.57 -17.73 -2.66
CA MET A 277 -14.61 -16.44 -3.37
C MET A 277 -15.41 -15.37 -2.64
N ARG A 278 -16.57 -15.71 -2.04
CA ARG A 278 -17.36 -14.75 -1.26
C ARG A 278 -16.72 -14.42 0.09
N ASN A 279 -16.05 -15.39 0.71
CA ASN A 279 -15.34 -15.24 2.00
C ASN A 279 -13.83 -15.11 1.81
N TRP A 280 -13.40 -14.47 0.72
CA TRP A 280 -12.06 -14.47 0.16
C TRP A 280 -10.94 -14.08 1.15
N TYR A 281 -11.24 -13.26 2.15
CA TYR A 281 -10.25 -12.79 3.11
C TYR A 281 -9.64 -13.92 3.95
N TYR A 282 -10.32 -15.04 4.08
CA TYR A 282 -9.95 -16.16 4.94
C TYR A 282 -9.22 -17.30 4.22
N PHE A 283 -8.87 -17.10 2.93
CA PHE A 283 -8.19 -18.10 2.11
C PHE A 283 -6.90 -17.55 1.49
N ASN A 284 -5.76 -18.26 1.73
CA ASN A 284 -4.44 -17.79 1.31
C ASN A 284 -4.32 -17.56 -0.20
N TRP A 285 -4.95 -18.40 -1.01
CA TRP A 285 -4.90 -18.25 -2.46
C TRP A 285 -5.59 -16.97 -2.96
N LEU A 286 -6.47 -16.37 -2.15
CA LEU A 286 -7.17 -15.12 -2.47
C LEU A 286 -6.54 -13.89 -1.80
N CYS A 287 -6.16 -13.98 -0.51
CA CYS A 287 -5.68 -12.83 0.26
C CYS A 287 -4.19 -12.89 0.63
N GLY A 288 -3.60 -14.09 0.74
CA GLY A 288 -2.23 -14.27 1.20
C GLY A 288 -2.04 -14.09 2.71
N ASP A 289 -3.11 -14.24 3.53
CA ASP A 289 -3.21 -13.92 4.95
C ASP A 289 -3.23 -12.41 5.26
N HIS A 290 -3.70 -12.02 6.45
CA HIS A 290 -3.83 -10.62 6.86
C HIS A 290 -2.48 -9.88 6.99
N ILE A 291 -1.38 -10.59 7.20
CA ILE A 291 -0.03 -10.01 7.14
C ILE A 291 0.26 -9.45 5.74
N ASN A 292 -0.22 -10.12 4.69
CA ASN A 292 -0.13 -9.65 3.30
C ASN A 292 -1.22 -8.62 3.00
N GLU A 293 -2.47 -8.93 3.29
CA GLU A 293 -3.61 -8.12 2.86
C GLU A 293 -3.71 -6.77 3.59
N GLN A 294 -3.47 -6.73 4.90
CA GLN A 294 -3.56 -5.49 5.70
C GLN A 294 -2.20 -4.91 6.07
N HIS A 295 -1.34 -5.73 6.64
CA HIS A 295 -0.10 -5.24 7.24
C HIS A 295 0.96 -4.80 6.21
N ILE A 296 0.78 -5.16 4.93
CA ILE A 296 1.63 -4.69 3.84
C ILE A 296 1.82 -3.16 3.84
N HIS A 297 0.82 -2.37 4.25
CA HIS A 297 0.93 -0.93 4.32
C HIS A 297 2.07 -0.47 5.25
N ASN A 298 2.24 -1.13 6.40
CA ASN A 298 3.29 -0.79 7.36
C ASN A 298 4.65 -1.36 6.94
N LEU A 299 4.66 -2.57 6.37
CA LEU A 299 5.88 -3.19 5.82
C LEU A 299 6.43 -2.37 4.65
N ASP A 300 5.57 -1.87 3.78
CA ASP A 300 5.93 -0.98 2.68
C ASP A 300 6.58 0.32 3.18
N VAL A 301 6.03 0.95 4.22
CA VAL A 301 6.62 2.15 4.83
C VAL A 301 8.01 1.83 5.41
N GLY A 302 8.18 0.68 6.07
CA GLY A 302 9.48 0.22 6.56
C GLY A 302 10.52 0.13 5.44
N ASN A 303 10.17 -0.55 4.35
CA ASN A 303 11.02 -0.68 3.17
C ASN A 303 11.28 0.67 2.49
N TRP A 304 10.27 1.54 2.40
CA TRP A 304 10.37 2.86 1.80
C TRP A 304 11.33 3.78 2.58
N VAL A 305 11.21 3.83 3.91
CA VAL A 305 12.14 4.60 4.75
C VAL A 305 13.56 4.06 4.64
N LYS A 306 13.74 2.73 4.64
CA LYS A 306 15.04 2.07 4.50
C LYS A 306 15.64 2.17 3.09
N GLN A 307 14.83 2.48 2.07
CA GLN A 307 15.22 2.37 0.65
C GLN A 307 15.82 0.99 0.31
N ALA A 308 15.38 -0.05 1.01
CA ALA A 308 15.90 -1.41 0.91
C ALA A 308 14.80 -2.42 1.24
N TYR A 309 15.04 -3.67 0.87
CA TYR A 309 14.18 -4.80 1.23
C TYR A 309 14.95 -5.76 2.14
N PRO A 310 14.27 -6.49 3.05
CA PRO A 310 14.95 -7.41 3.96
C PRO A 310 15.58 -8.57 3.21
N VAL A 311 16.73 -9.05 3.70
CA VAL A 311 17.41 -10.23 3.15
C VAL A 311 16.96 -11.51 3.83
N LYS A 312 16.42 -11.42 5.06
CA LYS A 312 15.95 -12.57 5.85
C LYS A 312 14.70 -12.18 6.67
N ALA A 313 13.89 -13.19 6.97
CA ALA A 313 12.77 -13.08 7.89
C ALA A 313 12.65 -14.32 8.74
N HIS A 314 12.36 -14.17 10.03
CA HIS A 314 11.93 -15.26 10.91
C HIS A 314 10.83 -14.75 11.85
N GLY A 315 10.00 -15.65 12.37
CA GLY A 315 8.89 -15.15 13.18
C GLY A 315 8.07 -16.25 13.84
N MET A 316 7.10 -15.79 14.61
CA MET A 316 6.11 -16.61 15.28
C MET A 316 4.71 -16.08 14.97
N GLY A 317 3.76 -16.98 14.89
CA GLY A 317 2.37 -16.62 14.65
C GLY A 317 1.47 -17.79 14.98
N GLY A 318 0.19 -17.58 14.83
CA GLY A 318 -0.75 -18.62 15.12
C GLY A 318 -2.19 -18.17 14.98
N ARG A 319 -3.06 -19.01 15.51
CA ARG A 319 -4.49 -18.88 15.46
C ARG A 319 -5.09 -19.10 16.85
N GLN A 320 -5.62 -18.04 17.46
CA GLN A 320 -6.18 -18.06 18.79
C GLN A 320 -7.69 -17.94 18.80
N VAL A 321 -8.25 -17.05 17.96
CA VAL A 321 -9.68 -16.70 17.97
C VAL A 321 -10.41 -17.07 16.68
N ARG A 322 -9.72 -17.31 15.59
CA ARG A 322 -10.31 -17.70 14.30
C ARG A 322 -10.65 -19.20 14.26
N ASN A 323 -11.47 -19.67 15.23
CA ASN A 323 -11.77 -21.11 15.43
C ASN A 323 -13.10 -21.57 14.82
N GLY A 324 -13.89 -20.66 14.23
CA GLY A 324 -15.16 -20.98 13.58
C GLY A 324 -14.94 -21.60 12.19
N LEU A 325 -15.96 -22.29 11.67
CA LEU A 325 -15.94 -22.94 10.35
C LEU A 325 -15.72 -21.94 9.20
N ASP A 326 -16.18 -20.70 9.36
CA ASP A 326 -16.09 -19.64 8.35
C ASP A 326 -14.78 -18.82 8.42
N HIS A 327 -13.80 -19.24 9.23
CA HIS A 327 -12.52 -18.54 9.35
C HIS A 327 -11.41 -19.09 8.44
N GLY A 328 -11.74 -19.99 7.49
CA GLY A 328 -10.78 -20.53 6.51
C GLY A 328 -9.50 -21.08 7.14
N GLU A 329 -8.35 -20.77 6.55
CA GLU A 329 -7.05 -21.34 6.92
C GLU A 329 -6.04 -20.33 7.50
N ILE A 330 -6.30 -19.00 7.44
CA ILE A 330 -5.34 -17.97 7.82
C ILE A 330 -5.15 -17.83 9.34
N TYR A 331 -3.99 -17.32 9.74
CA TYR A 331 -3.69 -16.98 11.13
C TYR A 331 -4.47 -15.73 11.60
N ASP A 332 -4.47 -15.44 12.91
CA ASP A 332 -5.01 -14.20 13.47
C ASP A 332 -3.94 -13.29 14.11
N HIS A 333 -2.70 -13.76 14.20
CA HIS A 333 -1.57 -12.94 14.64
C HIS A 333 -0.24 -13.41 14.06
N HIS A 334 0.66 -12.45 13.81
CA HIS A 334 2.04 -12.67 13.40
C HIS A 334 2.96 -11.70 14.11
N PHE A 335 4.13 -12.18 14.53
CA PHE A 335 5.29 -11.37 14.87
C PHE A 335 6.45 -11.83 13.99
N VAL A 336 7.07 -10.89 13.28
CA VAL A 336 8.17 -11.18 12.37
C VAL A 336 9.31 -10.20 12.60
N GLU A 337 10.53 -10.71 12.65
CA GLU A 337 11.76 -9.96 12.59
C GLU A 337 12.34 -10.07 11.18
N TYR A 338 12.51 -8.95 10.53
CA TYR A 338 13.15 -8.82 9.22
C TYR A 338 14.54 -8.24 9.39
N GLU A 339 15.55 -8.82 8.76
CA GLU A 339 16.93 -8.35 8.74
C GLU A 339 17.25 -7.73 7.37
N TYR A 340 17.81 -6.53 7.38
CA TYR A 340 18.33 -5.86 6.18
C TYR A 340 19.81 -6.15 5.99
N ALA A 341 20.34 -5.95 4.77
CA ALA A 341 21.73 -6.24 4.44
C ALA A 341 22.76 -5.46 5.27
N ASP A 342 22.38 -4.30 5.81
CA ASP A 342 23.21 -3.47 6.69
C ASP A 342 23.14 -3.91 8.18
N GLY A 343 22.44 -5.01 8.49
CA GLY A 343 22.26 -5.53 9.84
C GLY A 343 21.17 -4.83 10.66
N SER A 344 20.54 -3.75 10.14
CA SER A 344 19.38 -3.15 10.80
C SER A 344 18.16 -4.07 10.73
N ARG A 345 17.21 -3.88 11.65
CA ARG A 345 16.07 -4.79 11.78
C ARG A 345 14.73 -4.06 11.79
N MET A 346 13.74 -4.70 11.18
CA MET A 346 12.36 -4.30 11.26
C MET A 346 11.56 -5.34 12.06
N PHE A 347 11.00 -4.91 13.19
CA PHE A 347 10.11 -5.68 14.05
C PHE A 347 8.67 -5.41 13.64
N SER A 348 7.96 -6.45 13.23
CA SER A 348 6.64 -6.39 12.63
C SER A 348 5.63 -7.13 13.50
N GLN A 349 4.53 -6.48 13.83
CA GLN A 349 3.41 -7.09 14.54
C GLN A 349 2.12 -6.84 13.78
N CYS A 350 1.37 -7.89 13.51
CA CYS A 350 -0.02 -7.74 13.06
C CYS A 350 -0.93 -8.72 13.78
N ARG A 351 -2.15 -8.26 14.09
CA ARG A 351 -3.11 -9.04 14.85
C ARG A 351 -4.53 -8.58 14.53
N HIS A 352 -5.42 -9.55 14.34
CA HIS A 352 -6.85 -9.36 14.20
C HIS A 352 -7.59 -10.04 15.35
N ILE A 353 -7.54 -9.47 16.55
CA ILE A 353 -8.19 -10.00 17.78
C ILE A 353 -8.93 -8.86 18.47
N GLU A 354 -10.25 -8.98 18.55
CA GLU A 354 -11.10 -8.00 19.22
C GLU A 354 -10.78 -7.84 20.72
N GLY A 355 -11.04 -6.65 21.26
CA GLY A 355 -10.83 -6.34 22.66
C GLY A 355 -9.37 -6.21 23.09
N THR A 356 -8.42 -6.23 22.14
CA THR A 356 -6.99 -6.08 22.41
C THR A 356 -6.50 -4.65 22.12
N HIS A 357 -5.28 -4.30 22.57
CA HIS A 357 -4.71 -2.98 22.34
C HIS A 357 -4.60 -2.65 20.84
N TYR A 358 -5.32 -1.62 20.41
CA TYR A 358 -5.29 -1.13 19.03
C TYR A 358 -4.01 -0.33 18.77
N ARG A 359 -3.30 -0.68 17.70
CA ARG A 359 -2.11 0.07 17.24
C ARG A 359 -1.88 -0.14 15.74
N VAL A 360 -2.05 0.89 14.95
CA VAL A 360 -1.69 0.90 13.52
C VAL A 360 -0.77 2.09 13.28
N THR A 361 0.54 1.84 13.16
CA THR A 361 1.57 2.89 13.07
C THR A 361 2.94 2.30 12.74
N GLU A 362 3.89 3.19 12.43
CA GLU A 362 5.31 2.89 12.33
C GLU A 362 6.14 3.78 13.26
N SER A 363 7.31 3.28 13.66
CA SER A 363 8.31 4.07 14.37
C SER A 363 9.72 3.62 14.02
N PHE A 364 10.66 4.57 14.02
CA PHE A 364 12.06 4.33 13.66
C PHE A 364 13.00 4.86 14.74
N GLN A 365 14.05 4.09 15.04
CA GLN A 365 15.17 4.51 15.87
C GLN A 365 16.40 4.65 15.00
N GLY A 366 17.04 5.81 15.08
CA GLY A 366 18.28 6.10 14.37
C GLY A 366 19.43 6.39 15.32
N THR A 367 20.63 6.55 14.76
CA THR A 367 21.86 6.82 15.53
C THR A 367 21.87 8.19 16.18
N SER A 368 21.12 9.19 15.68
CA SER A 368 21.08 10.57 16.18
C SER A 368 19.69 11.06 16.59
N GLY A 369 18.64 10.25 16.46
CA GLY A 369 17.28 10.64 16.81
C GLY A 369 16.28 9.50 16.68
N SER A 370 14.99 9.84 16.70
CA SER A 370 13.89 8.90 16.56
C SER A 370 12.71 9.51 15.82
N ALA A 371 11.92 8.64 15.20
CA ALA A 371 10.63 8.97 14.59
C ALA A 371 9.55 8.09 15.24
N PRO A 372 8.95 8.53 16.36
CA PRO A 372 8.09 7.70 17.21
C PRO A 372 6.72 7.41 16.58
N ALA A 373 6.30 8.20 15.61
CA ALA A 373 5.07 8.02 14.84
C ALA A 373 5.18 8.77 13.50
N PRO A 374 4.34 8.46 12.50
CA PRO A 374 4.29 9.21 11.25
C PRO A 374 4.11 10.71 11.51
N GLY A 375 4.85 11.53 10.75
CA GLY A 375 4.82 12.99 10.89
C GLY A 375 5.54 13.56 12.11
N ILE A 376 6.19 12.74 12.95
CA ILE A 376 6.96 13.20 14.12
C ILE A 376 8.42 12.76 13.99
N ILE A 377 9.33 13.71 14.12
CA ILE A 377 10.79 13.45 14.17
C ILE A 377 11.38 14.19 15.36
N LEU A 378 12.16 13.47 16.17
CA LEU A 378 12.83 13.95 17.37
C LEU A 378 14.33 13.75 17.24
N THR A 379 15.11 14.77 17.64
CA THR A 379 16.55 14.61 17.89
C THR A 379 16.81 13.76 19.13
N ARG A 380 18.04 13.34 19.37
CA ARG A 380 18.45 12.63 20.58
C ARG A 380 18.20 13.43 21.88
N SER A 381 18.22 14.78 21.81
CA SER A 381 17.90 15.65 22.94
C SER A 381 16.40 15.86 23.16
N GLY A 382 15.54 15.27 22.32
CA GLY A 382 14.08 15.40 22.39
C GLY A 382 13.53 16.64 21.70
N TYR A 383 14.36 17.43 20.99
CA TYR A 383 13.87 18.55 20.19
C TYR A 383 13.10 18.03 18.97
N ARG A 384 11.95 18.62 18.67
CA ARG A 384 11.10 18.24 17.51
C ARG A 384 11.60 18.89 16.24
N LEU A 385 12.08 18.08 15.30
CA LEU A 385 12.46 18.51 13.94
C LEU A 385 11.25 18.55 13.01
N LEU A 386 10.29 17.67 13.22
CA LEU A 386 9.03 17.62 12.48
C LEU A 386 7.88 17.34 13.43
N GLU A 387 6.78 18.05 13.25
CA GLU A 387 5.45 17.76 13.78
C GLU A 387 4.42 18.16 12.73
N HIS A 388 3.92 17.18 11.98
CA HIS A 388 2.96 17.39 10.92
C HIS A 388 1.53 17.39 11.46
N ASP A 389 0.71 18.35 11.03
CA ASP A 389 -0.72 18.41 11.35
C ASP A 389 -1.54 17.90 10.17
N ALA A 390 -1.89 16.62 10.19
CA ALA A 390 -2.61 15.94 9.10
C ALA A 390 -4.09 16.33 8.97
N ARG A 391 -4.66 17.20 9.86
CA ARG A 391 -6.10 17.53 9.84
C ARG A 391 -6.57 18.24 8.56
N ARG A 392 -5.64 18.76 7.76
CA ARG A 392 -5.92 19.47 6.50
C ARG A 392 -5.35 18.74 5.29
N ASP A 393 -4.78 17.58 5.48
CA ASP A 393 -4.23 16.79 4.37
C ASP A 393 -5.38 16.29 3.48
N PRO A 394 -5.17 16.27 2.17
CA PRO A 394 -6.14 15.67 1.27
C PRO A 394 -6.27 14.16 1.52
N ASN A 395 -7.43 13.61 1.16
CA ASN A 395 -7.64 12.17 1.24
C ASN A 395 -6.67 11.43 0.30
N PRO A 396 -5.75 10.62 0.81
CA PRO A 396 -4.72 9.96 -0.02
C PRO A 396 -5.30 9.03 -1.09
N TYR A 397 -6.44 8.41 -0.84
CA TYR A 397 -7.13 7.59 -1.85
C TYR A 397 -7.64 8.42 -3.04
N GLN A 398 -8.02 9.69 -2.81
CA GLN A 398 -8.35 10.60 -3.89
C GLN A 398 -7.08 11.06 -4.62
N VAL A 399 -6.00 11.35 -3.88
CA VAL A 399 -4.72 11.78 -4.45
C VAL A 399 -4.15 10.73 -5.41
N GLU A 400 -4.24 9.43 -5.07
CA GLU A 400 -3.81 8.33 -5.98
C GLU A 400 -4.48 8.43 -7.35
N GLN A 401 -5.79 8.71 -7.38
CA GLN A 401 -6.54 8.85 -8.62
C GLN A 401 -6.23 10.18 -9.32
N ASP A 402 -6.18 11.27 -8.58
CA ASP A 402 -5.90 12.60 -9.14
C ASP A 402 -4.57 12.61 -9.92
N VAL A 403 -3.52 12.04 -9.33
CA VAL A 403 -2.19 12.03 -9.97
C VAL A 403 -2.12 11.08 -11.17
N LEU A 404 -2.79 9.92 -11.11
CA LEU A 404 -2.86 8.99 -12.24
C LEU A 404 -3.59 9.63 -13.43
N PHE A 405 -4.80 10.14 -13.18
CA PHE A 405 -5.62 10.68 -14.27
C PHE A 405 -5.05 11.99 -14.83
N ALA A 406 -4.40 12.82 -14.01
CA ALA A 406 -3.68 13.99 -14.49
C ALA A 406 -2.49 13.60 -15.40
N ALA A 407 -1.71 12.58 -15.03
CA ALA A 407 -0.60 12.11 -15.86
C ALA A 407 -1.10 11.54 -17.20
N VAL A 408 -2.20 10.75 -17.17
CA VAL A 408 -2.79 10.20 -18.41
C VAL A 408 -3.36 11.32 -19.30
N ALA A 409 -4.10 12.27 -18.73
CA ALA A 409 -4.67 13.39 -19.47
C ALA A 409 -3.60 14.26 -20.15
N ASN A 410 -2.44 14.42 -19.51
CA ASN A 410 -1.31 15.19 -20.03
C ASN A 410 -0.40 14.38 -20.97
N GLY A 411 -0.65 13.09 -21.18
CA GLY A 411 0.24 12.21 -21.96
C GLY A 411 1.62 12.00 -21.31
N GLU A 412 1.71 12.14 -19.99
CA GLU A 412 2.97 12.03 -19.23
C GLU A 412 3.14 10.61 -18.66
N TYR A 413 4.37 10.10 -18.71
CA TYR A 413 4.76 8.89 -17.99
C TYR A 413 5.45 9.27 -16.68
N ARG A 414 4.80 9.01 -15.54
CA ARG A 414 5.29 9.41 -14.21
C ARG A 414 5.28 8.30 -13.17
N TYR A 415 4.36 7.35 -13.26
CA TYR A 415 4.09 6.39 -12.19
C TYR A 415 4.42 4.97 -12.61
N ALA A 416 5.22 4.28 -11.79
CA ALA A 416 5.71 2.92 -12.01
C ALA A 416 5.74 2.12 -10.70
N ASP A 417 4.66 2.15 -9.91
CA ASP A 417 4.62 1.63 -8.54
C ASP A 417 4.67 0.11 -8.44
N ALA A 418 4.39 -0.61 -9.55
CA ALA A 418 4.21 -2.07 -9.53
C ALA A 418 5.44 -2.82 -9.00
N GLU A 419 6.67 -2.37 -9.32
CA GLU A 419 7.89 -3.02 -8.85
C GLU A 419 8.04 -2.91 -7.33
N ASN A 420 7.83 -1.70 -6.77
CA ASN A 420 7.88 -1.49 -5.32
C ASN A 420 6.79 -2.29 -4.60
N ALA A 421 5.58 -2.29 -5.15
CA ALA A 421 4.45 -3.03 -4.59
C ALA A 421 4.69 -4.54 -4.60
N ALA A 422 5.28 -5.09 -5.69
CA ALA A 422 5.65 -6.50 -5.78
C ALA A 422 6.70 -6.88 -4.72
N LYS A 423 7.73 -6.06 -4.51
CA LYS A 423 8.76 -6.29 -3.51
C LYS A 423 8.23 -6.14 -2.07
N SER A 424 7.33 -5.19 -1.82
CA SER A 424 6.66 -5.06 -0.51
C SER A 424 5.68 -6.21 -0.26
N THR A 425 5.01 -6.72 -1.31
CA THR A 425 4.22 -7.95 -1.25
C THR A 425 5.12 -9.15 -0.89
N LEU A 426 6.28 -9.30 -1.54
CA LEU A 426 7.23 -10.38 -1.19
C LEU A 426 7.70 -10.28 0.27
N THR A 427 7.94 -9.06 0.79
CA THR A 427 8.27 -8.86 2.21
C THR A 427 7.17 -9.43 3.11
N ALA A 428 5.89 -9.16 2.82
CA ALA A 428 4.77 -9.71 3.57
C ALA A 428 4.66 -11.24 3.46
N LEU A 429 4.87 -11.78 2.24
CA LEU A 429 4.87 -13.22 2.00
C LEU A 429 6.01 -13.93 2.72
N MET A 430 7.22 -13.36 2.79
CA MET A 430 8.32 -13.88 3.61
C MET A 430 7.91 -13.99 5.08
N GLY A 431 7.23 -12.97 5.61
CA GLY A 431 6.72 -13.00 6.98
C GLY A 431 5.69 -14.11 7.21
N ARG A 432 4.76 -14.32 6.27
CA ARG A 432 3.83 -15.45 6.31
C ARG A 432 4.58 -16.78 6.24
N MET A 433 5.49 -16.94 5.29
CA MET A 433 6.30 -18.15 5.15
C MET A 433 7.06 -18.47 6.44
N ALA A 434 7.72 -17.47 7.04
CA ALA A 434 8.47 -17.62 8.27
C ALA A 434 7.59 -18.06 9.45
N THR A 435 6.42 -17.44 9.63
CA THR A 435 5.51 -17.78 10.73
C THR A 435 4.80 -19.12 10.52
N TYR A 436 4.47 -19.49 9.28
CA TYR A 436 3.80 -20.75 8.94
C TYR A 436 4.74 -21.96 9.05
N SER A 437 6.00 -21.80 8.66
CA SER A 437 7.00 -22.89 8.75
C SER A 437 7.75 -22.93 10.07
N GLY A 438 7.85 -21.79 10.79
CA GLY A 438 8.74 -21.63 11.95
C GLY A 438 10.23 -21.61 11.57
N GLN A 439 10.56 -21.39 10.30
CA GLN A 439 11.92 -21.40 9.77
C GLN A 439 12.39 -20.00 9.42
N MET A 440 13.72 -19.83 9.30
CA MET A 440 14.32 -18.66 8.66
C MET A 440 14.03 -18.71 7.16
N VAL A 441 13.54 -17.61 6.59
CA VAL A 441 13.26 -17.47 5.17
C VAL A 441 14.18 -16.39 4.59
N GLU A 442 14.96 -16.75 3.58
CA GLU A 442 15.83 -15.82 2.85
C GLU A 442 15.06 -15.23 1.64
N TRP A 443 15.38 -13.98 1.30
CA TRP A 443 14.72 -13.26 0.21
C TRP A 443 14.78 -14.01 -1.12
N ASP A 444 15.97 -14.49 -1.50
CA ASP A 444 16.16 -15.18 -2.79
C ASP A 444 15.41 -16.52 -2.82
N ALA A 445 15.41 -17.26 -1.70
CA ALA A 445 14.64 -18.50 -1.61
C ALA A 445 13.13 -18.23 -1.70
N ALA A 446 12.63 -17.17 -1.04
CA ALA A 446 11.24 -16.77 -1.14
C ALA A 446 10.86 -16.32 -2.56
N LEU A 447 11.67 -15.48 -3.21
CA LEU A 447 11.40 -14.99 -4.56
C LEU A 447 11.37 -16.11 -5.61
N HIS A 448 12.23 -17.13 -5.46
CA HIS A 448 12.34 -18.22 -6.41
C HIS A 448 11.54 -19.48 -6.03
N SER A 449 10.74 -19.41 -4.96
CA SER A 449 9.81 -20.49 -4.62
C SER A 449 8.84 -20.77 -5.79
N GLU A 450 8.67 -22.04 -6.12
CA GLU A 450 7.72 -22.51 -7.14
C GLU A 450 6.37 -22.90 -6.55
N LEU A 451 6.20 -22.73 -5.23
CA LEU A 451 4.93 -23.02 -4.55
C LEU A 451 3.86 -22.02 -4.99
N SER A 452 2.94 -22.46 -5.84
CA SER A 452 1.75 -21.71 -6.22
C SER A 452 0.61 -22.02 -5.27
N LEU A 453 -0.11 -20.97 -4.86
CA LEU A 453 -1.34 -21.10 -4.09
C LEU A 453 -2.60 -21.06 -4.97
N MET A 454 -2.45 -20.77 -6.26
CA MET A 454 -3.59 -20.64 -7.16
C MET A 454 -4.15 -22.01 -7.55
N PRO A 455 -5.48 -22.11 -7.81
CA PRO A 455 -6.07 -23.35 -8.33
C PRO A 455 -5.59 -23.63 -9.75
N GLU A 456 -5.54 -24.91 -10.13
CA GLU A 456 -5.19 -25.32 -11.50
C GLU A 456 -6.14 -24.76 -12.55
N ARG A 457 -7.43 -24.60 -12.20
CA ARG A 457 -8.47 -24.06 -13.07
C ARG A 457 -9.41 -23.13 -12.31
N LEU A 458 -9.60 -21.94 -12.82
CA LEU A 458 -10.58 -20.96 -12.32
C LEU A 458 -11.94 -21.22 -12.98
N ALA A 459 -12.79 -21.99 -12.31
CA ALA A 459 -14.15 -22.26 -12.74
C ALA A 459 -15.05 -22.61 -11.55
N TRP A 460 -16.34 -22.31 -11.65
CA TRP A 460 -17.29 -22.52 -10.55
C TRP A 460 -17.46 -23.97 -10.12
N ASP A 461 -17.23 -24.91 -11.03
CA ASP A 461 -17.28 -26.35 -10.84
C ASP A 461 -15.92 -26.98 -10.50
N ALA A 462 -14.84 -26.18 -10.47
CA ALA A 462 -13.51 -26.65 -10.09
C ALA A 462 -13.32 -26.60 -8.56
N PRO A 463 -12.53 -27.53 -7.98
CA PRO A 463 -12.17 -27.42 -6.59
C PRO A 463 -11.17 -26.27 -6.38
N PRO A 464 -11.32 -25.46 -5.32
CA PRO A 464 -10.29 -24.52 -4.90
C PRO A 464 -9.07 -25.28 -4.32
N PRO A 465 -7.92 -24.61 -4.10
CA PRO A 465 -6.67 -25.26 -3.66
C PRO A 465 -6.75 -25.95 -2.30
N VAL A 466 -7.61 -25.45 -1.42
CA VAL A 466 -7.79 -25.99 -0.07
C VAL A 466 -9.24 -26.41 0.13
N LEU A 467 -9.44 -27.59 0.68
CA LEU A 467 -10.75 -28.15 0.98
C LEU A 467 -10.89 -28.38 2.49
N PRO A 468 -12.11 -28.25 3.04
CA PRO A 468 -12.37 -28.56 4.45
C PRO A 468 -12.37 -30.10 4.69
N ASP A 469 -12.12 -30.48 5.93
CA ASP A 469 -12.31 -31.85 6.41
C ASP A 469 -13.80 -32.22 6.51
N ALA A 470 -14.10 -33.46 6.91
CA ALA A 470 -15.48 -33.95 7.10
C ALA A 470 -16.27 -33.16 8.16
N ALA A 471 -15.60 -32.44 9.04
CA ALA A 471 -16.22 -31.55 10.04
C ALA A 471 -16.34 -30.09 9.55
N GLY A 472 -16.02 -29.82 8.28
CA GLY A 472 -16.08 -28.49 7.67
C GLY A 472 -14.91 -27.56 8.06
N ARG A 473 -13.80 -28.08 8.60
CA ARG A 473 -12.64 -27.28 9.05
C ARG A 473 -11.52 -27.33 8.03
N TYR A 474 -10.93 -26.19 7.76
CA TYR A 474 -9.76 -26.07 6.87
C TYR A 474 -8.47 -26.40 7.60
N PRO A 475 -7.45 -26.97 6.90
CA PRO A 475 -6.14 -27.19 7.47
C PRO A 475 -5.49 -25.86 7.81
N ILE A 476 -4.83 -25.80 8.96
CA ILE A 476 -4.10 -24.62 9.45
C ILE A 476 -2.62 -24.94 9.41
N ALA A 477 -1.79 -23.97 9.02
CA ALA A 477 -0.34 -24.15 9.01
C ALA A 477 0.17 -24.52 10.42
N ILE A 478 1.16 -25.43 10.46
CA ILE A 478 1.78 -25.91 11.70
C ILE A 478 3.28 -25.64 11.62
N PRO A 479 3.82 -24.70 12.44
CA PRO A 479 5.25 -24.44 12.48
C PRO A 479 6.06 -25.71 12.75
N GLY A 480 7.17 -25.88 12.04
CA GLY A 480 7.99 -27.10 12.05
C GLY A 480 7.50 -28.23 11.14
N VAL A 481 6.28 -28.12 10.57
CA VAL A 481 5.68 -29.14 9.69
C VAL A 481 5.33 -28.58 8.32
N THR A 482 4.70 -27.40 8.26
CA THR A 482 4.23 -26.81 7.01
C THR A 482 5.39 -26.37 6.13
N LYS A 483 5.42 -26.85 4.89
CA LYS A 483 6.38 -26.43 3.87
C LYS A 483 5.86 -25.15 3.20
N VAL A 484 6.76 -24.21 2.94
CA VAL A 484 6.43 -22.86 2.40
C VAL A 484 7.33 -22.45 1.21
N LEU A 485 8.33 -23.26 0.90
CA LEU A 485 9.27 -23.08 -0.21
C LEU A 485 9.30 -24.34 -1.06
#